data_786090736bb64b459cae966e647c64e3
#
_entry.id   786090736bb64b459cae966e647c64e3
#
_cell.length_a   1.000
_cell.length_b   1.000
_cell.length_c   1.000
_cell.angle_alpha   90.00
_cell.angle_beta   90.00
_cell.angle_gamma   90.00
#
_symmetry.space_group_name_H-M   'P 1'
#
loop_
_entity.id
_entity.type
_entity.pdbx_description
1 polymer ?
#
loop_
_entity_poly.entity_id
_entity_poly.type
_entity_poly.pdbx_seq_one_letter_code
_entity_poly.pdbx_strand_id
1 'polypeptide(L)'
;MNKKIRALIAVGGTGGHVFPGINLASNLIKKNYNVTIVTDKRGYKFFKETDKKNVLVFPSSPLIKKNVVLLIFSLSLILYSILRSLIFLSYNRPSIIFGMGGYASFPICIAAAILRIKFIIYENNLIIGRANKKLLPFAERILVSNKKLEGISSKYNFKTVQVGNIIKREIINFSLDLRIEKKELKILVLGGSQAAKIFAEILPKIFKKCSDLGISIKII
;
A
#
# COMPACT_ATOMS: atom_id res chain seq x y z
N MET A 1 7.24 23.98 -24.74
CA MET A 1 7.65 23.11 -23.60
C MET A 1 6.47 22.24 -23.20
N ASN A 2 6.52 20.92 -23.40
CA ASN A 2 5.44 20.03 -22.97
C ASN A 2 5.37 20.02 -21.42
N LYS A 3 4.24 20.49 -20.89
CA LYS A 3 4.00 20.54 -19.44
C LYS A 3 3.98 19.12 -18.89
N LYS A 4 4.94 18.76 -18.04
CA LYS A 4 4.98 17.43 -17.42
C LYS A 4 3.67 17.13 -16.69
N ILE A 5 3.10 15.96 -16.90
CA ILE A 5 1.91 15.49 -16.19
C ILE A 5 2.25 15.33 -14.70
N ARG A 6 1.46 15.95 -13.83
CA ARG A 6 1.64 15.88 -12.38
C ARG A 6 0.83 14.74 -11.81
N ALA A 7 1.50 13.79 -11.18
CA ALA A 7 0.88 12.67 -10.48
C ALA A 7 1.13 12.77 -8.98
N LEU A 8 0.12 12.47 -8.17
CA LEU A 8 0.23 12.38 -6.73
C LEU A 8 -0.05 10.94 -6.30
N ILE A 9 0.81 10.39 -5.43
CA ILE A 9 0.66 9.04 -4.90
C ILE A 9 0.48 9.14 -3.39
N ALA A 10 -0.70 8.76 -2.91
CA ALA A 10 -1.03 8.75 -1.48
C ALA A 10 -0.85 7.34 -0.93
N VAL A 11 0.13 7.18 -0.03
CA VAL A 11 0.48 5.89 0.60
C VAL A 11 0.47 6.04 2.11
N GLY A 12 0.20 4.97 2.82
CA GLY A 12 0.23 5.09 4.27
C GLY A 12 0.43 3.80 5.03
N GLY A 13 0.93 3.97 6.23
CA GLY A 13 0.92 3.03 7.33
C GLY A 13 2.00 1.96 7.30
N THR A 14 1.93 1.02 6.39
CA THR A 14 2.78 -0.17 6.38
C THR A 14 3.51 -0.33 5.06
N GLY A 15 4.60 -1.11 5.07
CA GLY A 15 5.37 -1.42 3.88
C GLY A 15 4.53 -2.01 2.74
N GLY A 16 3.45 -2.75 3.06
CA GLY A 16 2.54 -3.33 2.07
C GLY A 16 1.84 -2.30 1.18
N HIS A 17 1.63 -1.06 1.66
CA HIS A 17 1.09 0.04 0.85
C HIS A 17 2.20 0.96 0.32
N VAL A 18 3.26 1.16 1.11
CA VAL A 18 4.35 2.11 0.78
C VAL A 18 5.20 1.59 -0.36
N PHE A 19 5.66 0.35 -0.34
CA PHE A 19 6.53 -0.19 -1.39
C PHE A 19 5.89 -0.23 -2.78
N PRO A 20 4.63 -0.67 -2.97
CA PRO A 20 3.94 -0.51 -4.25
C PRO A 20 3.87 0.95 -4.72
N GLY A 21 3.63 1.89 -3.81
CA GLY A 21 3.62 3.32 -4.13
C GLY A 21 4.98 3.85 -4.58
N ILE A 22 6.07 3.47 -3.90
CA ILE A 22 7.44 3.81 -4.30
C ILE A 22 7.76 3.24 -5.69
N ASN A 23 7.39 1.99 -5.94
CA ASN A 23 7.64 1.35 -7.23
C ASN A 23 6.84 2.02 -8.35
N LEU A 24 5.58 2.39 -8.10
CA LEU A 24 4.77 3.16 -9.04
C LEU A 24 5.40 4.54 -9.31
N ALA A 25 5.83 5.26 -8.25
CA ALA A 25 6.49 6.55 -8.36
C ALA A 25 7.74 6.46 -9.24
N SER A 26 8.61 5.50 -8.98
CA SER A 26 9.84 5.28 -9.76
C SER A 26 9.54 5.03 -11.24
N ASN A 27 8.52 4.25 -11.55
CA ASN A 27 8.13 3.98 -12.94
C ASN A 27 7.52 5.23 -13.63
N LEU A 28 6.70 6.02 -12.91
CA LEU A 28 6.14 7.25 -13.44
C LEU A 28 7.22 8.32 -13.70
N ILE A 29 8.19 8.45 -12.78
CA ILE A 29 9.34 9.36 -12.95
C ILE A 29 10.15 8.98 -14.20
N LYS A 30 10.43 7.69 -14.41
CA LYS A 30 11.11 7.19 -15.63
C LYS A 30 10.32 7.50 -16.90
N LYS A 31 8.99 7.63 -16.81
CA LYS A 31 8.11 8.05 -17.91
C LYS A 31 7.90 9.57 -17.97
N ASN A 32 8.78 10.35 -17.32
CA ASN A 32 8.79 11.82 -17.34
C ASN A 32 7.57 12.49 -16.66
N TYR A 33 6.91 11.81 -15.71
CA TYR A 33 5.91 12.44 -14.85
C TYR A 33 6.58 13.22 -13.71
N ASN A 34 5.94 14.29 -13.28
CA ASN A 34 6.29 14.96 -12.02
C ASN A 34 5.48 14.31 -10.90
N VAL A 35 6.17 13.61 -10.00
CA VAL A 35 5.52 12.78 -8.96
C VAL A 35 5.74 13.38 -7.59
N THR A 36 4.64 13.59 -6.85
CA THR A 36 4.64 13.92 -5.42
C THR A 36 4.07 12.75 -4.65
N ILE A 37 4.69 12.37 -3.54
CA ILE A 37 4.20 11.32 -2.66
C ILE A 37 3.68 11.97 -1.37
N VAL A 38 2.50 11.55 -0.92
CA VAL A 38 1.95 11.91 0.40
C VAL A 38 1.87 10.66 1.25
N THR A 39 2.37 10.75 2.48
CA THR A 39 2.38 9.63 3.43
C THR A 39 2.14 10.12 4.86
N ASP A 40 2.01 9.20 5.82
CA ASP A 40 2.02 9.51 7.25
C ASP A 40 3.42 9.32 7.88
N LYS A 41 3.57 9.66 9.16
CA LYS A 41 4.84 9.49 9.89
C LYS A 41 5.35 8.05 9.89
N ARG A 42 4.46 7.05 9.83
CA ARG A 42 4.83 5.62 9.82
C ARG A 42 5.36 5.23 8.44
N GLY A 43 4.66 5.64 7.38
CA GLY A 43 5.06 5.38 6.01
C GLY A 43 6.35 6.12 5.62
N TYR A 44 6.57 7.32 6.15
CA TYR A 44 7.77 8.12 5.87
C TYR A 44 9.09 7.41 6.22
N LYS A 45 9.08 6.53 7.20
CA LYS A 45 10.25 5.75 7.62
C LYS A 45 10.78 4.78 6.55
N PHE A 46 9.96 4.43 5.56
CA PHE A 46 10.34 3.50 4.48
C PHE A 46 11.06 4.19 3.31
N PHE A 47 11.10 5.54 3.30
CA PHE A 47 11.76 6.28 2.24
C PHE A 47 13.24 6.50 2.55
N LYS A 48 14.11 6.32 1.53
CA LYS A 48 15.53 6.67 1.63
C LYS A 48 15.68 8.20 1.66
N GLU A 49 16.76 8.70 2.25
CA GLU A 49 17.01 10.15 2.35
C GLU A 49 16.96 10.86 0.98
N THR A 50 17.48 10.21 -0.07
CA THR A 50 17.47 10.74 -1.43
C THR A 50 16.07 10.94 -2.00
N ASP A 51 15.10 10.14 -1.56
CA ASP A 51 13.74 10.13 -2.09
C ASP A 51 12.81 11.09 -1.33
N LYS A 52 13.23 11.53 -0.14
CA LYS A 52 12.42 12.34 0.79
C LYS A 52 12.06 13.73 0.26
N LYS A 53 12.81 14.29 -0.68
CA LYS A 53 12.55 15.63 -1.25
C LYS A 53 11.15 15.81 -1.84
N ASN A 54 10.58 14.74 -2.38
CA ASN A 54 9.24 14.76 -3.01
C ASN A 54 8.18 14.06 -2.16
N VAL A 55 8.48 13.82 -0.86
CA VAL A 55 7.59 13.14 0.08
C VAL A 55 7.06 14.13 1.10
N LEU A 56 5.73 14.28 1.14
CA LEU A 56 5.03 15.12 2.09
C LEU A 56 4.41 14.26 3.18
N VAL A 57 4.56 14.70 4.44
CA VAL A 57 3.99 13.99 5.59
C VAL A 57 2.70 14.69 6.02
N PHE A 58 1.59 13.94 5.93
CA PHE A 58 0.28 14.39 6.38
C PHE A 58 -0.14 13.58 7.61
N PRO A 59 -0.84 14.20 8.57
CA PRO A 59 -1.40 13.45 9.69
C PRO A 59 -2.40 12.41 9.20
N SER A 60 -2.41 11.26 9.83
CA SER A 60 -3.40 10.21 9.57
C SER A 60 -3.72 9.48 10.87
N SER A 61 -4.95 9.02 11.00
CA SER A 61 -5.38 8.18 12.11
C SER A 61 -6.28 7.06 11.63
N PRO A 62 -6.15 5.84 12.20
CA PRO A 62 -7.23 4.88 12.14
C PRO A 62 -8.44 5.41 12.91
N LEU A 63 -9.64 5.04 12.49
CA LEU A 63 -10.84 5.33 13.27
C LEU A 63 -10.88 4.43 14.52
N ILE A 64 -10.56 5.02 15.68
CA ILE A 64 -10.48 4.30 16.96
C ILE A 64 -11.84 4.37 17.64
N LYS A 65 -12.51 3.22 17.84
CA LYS A 65 -13.85 3.11 18.43
C LYS A 65 -13.85 2.59 19.87
N LYS A 66 -12.71 2.53 20.55
CA LYS A 66 -12.58 1.93 21.88
C LYS A 66 -13.33 2.70 22.96
N ASN A 67 -13.33 4.04 22.89
CA ASN A 67 -14.13 4.91 23.73
C ASN A 67 -14.47 6.22 22.97
N VAL A 68 -15.41 6.99 23.54
CA VAL A 68 -15.92 8.21 22.88
C VAL A 68 -14.84 9.27 22.72
N VAL A 69 -13.95 9.45 23.68
CA VAL A 69 -12.87 10.44 23.61
C VAL A 69 -11.91 10.12 22.47
N LEU A 70 -11.45 8.87 22.37
CA LEU A 70 -10.58 8.44 21.28
C LEU A 70 -11.27 8.47 19.92
N LEU A 71 -12.58 8.25 19.88
CA LEU A 71 -13.37 8.39 18.65
C LEU A 71 -13.39 9.85 18.20
N ILE A 72 -13.74 10.79 19.08
CA ILE A 72 -13.75 12.22 18.77
C ILE A 72 -12.36 12.68 18.32
N PHE A 73 -11.31 12.31 19.04
CA PHE A 73 -9.93 12.66 18.68
C PHE A 73 -9.54 12.13 17.29
N SER A 74 -9.87 10.87 16.99
CA SER A 74 -9.56 10.29 15.67
C SER A 74 -10.37 10.95 14.54
N LEU A 75 -11.62 11.29 14.78
CA LEU A 75 -12.46 12.02 13.82
C LEU A 75 -11.93 13.44 13.57
N SER A 76 -11.56 14.17 14.62
CA SER A 76 -10.98 15.52 14.50
C SER A 76 -9.68 15.49 13.69
N LEU A 77 -8.82 14.49 13.92
CA LEU A 77 -7.58 14.33 13.17
C LEU A 77 -7.81 13.97 11.69
N ILE A 78 -8.82 13.13 11.40
CA ILE A 78 -9.22 12.82 10.03
C ILE A 78 -9.76 14.07 9.33
N LEU A 79 -10.62 14.84 10.00
CA LEU A 79 -11.19 16.08 9.47
C LEU A 79 -10.08 17.11 9.19
N TYR A 80 -9.18 17.33 10.14
CA TYR A 80 -8.01 18.19 9.95
C TYR A 80 -7.16 17.74 8.73
N SER A 81 -6.94 16.43 8.58
CA SER A 81 -6.19 15.91 7.44
C SER A 81 -6.92 16.12 6.11
N ILE A 82 -8.26 16.02 6.08
CA ILE A 82 -9.06 16.33 4.89
C ILE A 82 -8.95 17.82 4.54
N LEU A 83 -9.09 18.72 5.51
CA LEU A 83 -8.97 20.17 5.30
C LEU A 83 -7.59 20.55 4.77
N ARG A 84 -6.52 20.01 5.37
CA ARG A 84 -5.15 20.18 4.90
C ARG A 84 -4.96 19.65 3.47
N SER A 85 -5.60 18.52 3.16
CA SER A 85 -5.56 17.93 1.81
C SER A 85 -6.31 18.78 0.80
N LEU A 86 -7.45 19.36 1.16
CA LEU A 86 -8.21 20.30 0.32
C LEU A 86 -7.37 21.53 -0.03
N ILE A 87 -6.76 22.17 0.96
CA ILE A 87 -5.87 23.32 0.75
C ILE A 87 -4.72 22.93 -0.18
N PHE A 88 -4.03 21.84 0.12
CA PHE A 88 -2.90 21.38 -0.69
C PHE A 88 -3.30 21.08 -2.15
N LEU A 89 -4.40 20.36 -2.37
CA LEU A 89 -4.86 20.00 -3.70
C LEU A 89 -5.41 21.19 -4.49
N SER A 90 -5.99 22.20 -3.84
CA SER A 90 -6.44 23.43 -4.49
C SER A 90 -5.29 24.20 -5.13
N TYR A 91 -4.13 24.28 -4.44
CA TYR A 91 -2.93 24.95 -4.98
C TYR A 91 -2.14 24.07 -5.94
N ASN A 92 -2.03 22.76 -5.69
CA ASN A 92 -1.14 21.88 -6.44
C ASN A 92 -1.84 21.05 -7.52
N ARG A 93 -3.13 21.05 -7.59
CA ARG A 93 -4.05 20.34 -8.52
C ARG A 93 -3.37 19.33 -9.47
N PRO A 94 -3.02 18.12 -9.01
CA PRO A 94 -2.40 17.09 -9.84
C PRO A 94 -3.38 16.62 -10.93
N SER A 95 -2.84 16.13 -12.05
CA SER A 95 -3.65 15.58 -13.15
C SER A 95 -4.31 14.26 -12.75
N ILE A 96 -3.66 13.49 -11.87
CA ILE A 96 -4.16 12.21 -11.38
C ILE A 96 -3.61 11.92 -9.98
N ILE A 97 -4.42 11.24 -9.17
CA ILE A 97 -4.05 10.78 -7.83
C ILE A 97 -4.16 9.26 -7.77
N PHE A 98 -3.18 8.61 -7.14
CA PHE A 98 -3.18 7.19 -6.82
C PHE A 98 -3.28 7.00 -5.31
N GLY A 99 -4.40 6.48 -4.83
CA GLY A 99 -4.60 6.06 -3.45
C GLY A 99 -4.17 4.60 -3.28
N MET A 100 -3.00 4.38 -2.68
CA MET A 100 -2.42 3.04 -2.53
C MET A 100 -2.93 2.28 -1.29
N GLY A 101 -3.96 2.80 -0.64
CA GLY A 101 -4.48 2.24 0.59
C GLY A 101 -3.84 2.80 1.87
N GLY A 102 -4.33 2.30 3.02
CA GLY A 102 -3.97 2.81 4.33
C GLY A 102 -4.70 4.10 4.71
N TYR A 103 -4.55 4.50 5.96
CA TYR A 103 -5.30 5.64 6.52
C TYR A 103 -4.85 6.99 5.95
N ALA A 104 -3.61 7.11 5.48
CA ALA A 104 -3.10 8.37 4.92
C ALA A 104 -3.63 8.66 3.50
N SER A 105 -4.01 7.63 2.74
CA SER A 105 -4.59 7.83 1.40
C SER A 105 -6.04 8.35 1.46
N PHE A 106 -6.78 8.00 2.51
CA PHE A 106 -8.20 8.34 2.63
C PHE A 106 -8.48 9.84 2.60
N PRO A 107 -7.85 10.69 3.42
CA PRO A 107 -8.10 12.14 3.41
C PRO A 107 -7.79 12.81 2.07
N ILE A 108 -6.70 12.41 1.44
CA ILE A 108 -6.30 12.91 0.10
C ILE A 108 -7.33 12.55 -0.96
N CYS A 109 -7.79 11.29 -0.97
CA CYS A 109 -8.77 10.82 -1.96
C CYS A 109 -10.16 11.44 -1.73
N ILE A 110 -10.57 11.67 -0.48
CA ILE A 110 -11.82 12.39 -0.18
C ILE A 110 -11.72 13.86 -0.63
N ALA A 111 -10.61 14.53 -0.33
CA ALA A 111 -10.38 15.90 -0.80
C ALA A 111 -10.37 15.97 -2.34
N ALA A 112 -9.78 14.98 -3.01
CA ALA A 112 -9.82 14.87 -4.46
C ALA A 112 -11.25 14.72 -4.99
N ALA A 113 -12.08 13.89 -4.36
CA ALA A 113 -13.49 13.73 -4.72
C ALA A 113 -14.26 15.06 -4.62
N ILE A 114 -14.07 15.80 -3.51
CA ILE A 114 -14.70 17.11 -3.29
C ILE A 114 -14.26 18.11 -4.36
N LEU A 115 -12.99 18.15 -4.71
CA LEU A 115 -12.42 19.06 -5.72
C LEU A 115 -12.58 18.55 -7.17
N ARG A 116 -13.27 17.42 -7.36
CA ARG A 116 -13.47 16.77 -8.68
C ARG A 116 -12.15 16.49 -9.41
N ILE A 117 -11.12 16.12 -8.65
CA ILE A 117 -9.85 15.65 -9.20
C ILE A 117 -9.93 14.13 -9.35
N LYS A 118 -9.61 13.61 -10.54
CA LYS A 118 -9.64 12.17 -10.80
C LYS A 118 -8.65 11.43 -9.94
N PHE A 119 -9.10 10.34 -9.32
CA PHE A 119 -8.22 9.46 -8.58
C PHE A 119 -8.53 7.98 -8.81
N ILE A 120 -7.50 7.18 -8.68
CA ILE A 120 -7.51 5.73 -8.81
C ILE A 120 -7.13 5.15 -7.46
N ILE A 121 -7.82 4.10 -7.02
CA ILE A 121 -7.40 3.35 -5.82
C ILE A 121 -6.75 2.03 -6.23
N TYR A 122 -5.76 1.62 -5.45
CA TYR A 122 -5.12 0.31 -5.58
C TYR A 122 -5.33 -0.52 -4.32
N GLU A 123 -5.75 -1.77 -4.50
CA GLU A 123 -5.91 -2.74 -3.42
C GLU A 123 -5.04 -3.97 -3.69
N ASN A 124 -4.11 -4.22 -2.79
CA ASN A 124 -3.17 -5.35 -2.88
C ASN A 124 -3.55 -6.54 -2.00
N ASN A 125 -4.57 -6.39 -1.15
CA ASN A 125 -5.07 -7.46 -0.29
C ASN A 125 -6.16 -8.28 -0.99
N LEU A 126 -6.42 -9.49 -0.48
CA LEU A 126 -7.55 -10.33 -0.93
C LEU A 126 -8.90 -9.81 -0.42
N ILE A 127 -8.90 -9.07 0.69
CA ILE A 127 -10.08 -8.45 1.28
C ILE A 127 -9.90 -6.93 1.20
N ILE A 128 -10.92 -6.23 0.71
CA ILE A 128 -10.84 -4.77 0.56
C ILE A 128 -10.64 -4.06 1.90
N GLY A 129 -9.61 -3.20 1.95
CA GLY A 129 -9.33 -2.38 3.12
C GLY A 129 -10.45 -1.36 3.42
N ARG A 130 -10.67 -1.06 4.71
CA ARG A 130 -11.76 -0.16 5.17
C ARG A 130 -11.72 1.22 4.51
N ALA A 131 -10.54 1.79 4.30
CA ALA A 131 -10.35 3.07 3.63
C ALA A 131 -10.78 2.98 2.17
N ASN A 132 -10.25 2.01 1.42
CA ASN A 132 -10.59 1.80 0.02
C ASN A 132 -12.07 1.51 -0.17
N LYS A 133 -12.70 0.71 0.71
CA LYS A 133 -14.14 0.42 0.65
C LYS A 133 -15.01 1.68 0.65
N LYS A 134 -14.63 2.69 1.45
CA LYS A 134 -15.34 3.98 1.49
C LYS A 134 -15.06 4.87 0.27
N LEU A 135 -13.95 4.67 -0.41
CA LEU A 135 -13.56 5.42 -1.60
C LEU A 135 -14.13 4.86 -2.91
N LEU A 136 -14.64 3.61 -2.90
CA LEU A 136 -15.19 2.95 -4.08
C LEU A 136 -16.18 3.80 -4.90
N PRO A 137 -17.14 4.54 -4.29
CA PRO A 137 -18.11 5.33 -5.07
C PRO A 137 -17.44 6.42 -5.90
N PHE A 138 -16.39 7.02 -5.38
CA PHE A 138 -15.77 8.24 -5.92
C PHE A 138 -14.58 7.99 -6.84
N ALA A 139 -13.95 6.81 -6.75
CA ALA A 139 -12.79 6.47 -7.54
C ALA A 139 -13.15 6.30 -9.03
N GLU A 140 -12.32 6.84 -9.93
CA GLU A 140 -12.43 6.67 -11.39
C GLU A 140 -12.18 5.20 -11.80
N ARG A 141 -11.17 4.57 -11.21
CA ARG A 141 -10.80 3.16 -11.41
C ARG A 141 -10.38 2.52 -10.09
N ILE A 142 -10.56 1.22 -10.03
CA ILE A 142 -10.17 0.38 -8.90
C ILE A 142 -9.19 -0.65 -9.44
N LEU A 143 -7.92 -0.47 -9.13
CA LEU A 143 -6.88 -1.43 -9.50
C LEU A 143 -6.72 -2.46 -8.39
N VAL A 144 -6.69 -3.72 -8.76
CA VAL A 144 -6.60 -4.83 -7.79
C VAL A 144 -5.45 -5.77 -8.14
N SER A 145 -4.78 -6.27 -7.11
CA SER A 145 -3.72 -7.27 -7.32
C SER A 145 -4.30 -8.64 -7.68
N ASN A 146 -5.46 -8.98 -7.14
CA ASN A 146 -6.09 -10.28 -7.34
C ASN A 146 -7.51 -10.12 -7.90
N LYS A 147 -7.89 -10.99 -8.85
CA LYS A 147 -9.23 -11.02 -9.43
C LYS A 147 -10.31 -11.38 -8.40
N LYS A 148 -9.97 -12.22 -7.40
CA LYS A 148 -10.87 -12.62 -6.32
C LYS A 148 -10.78 -11.67 -5.13
N LEU A 149 -11.11 -10.39 -5.33
CA LEU A 149 -11.17 -9.43 -4.22
C LEU A 149 -12.50 -9.57 -3.47
N GLU A 150 -12.43 -9.90 -2.19
CA GLU A 150 -13.59 -10.00 -1.31
C GLU A 150 -14.01 -8.63 -0.74
N GLY A 151 -15.32 -8.49 -0.48
CA GLY A 151 -15.90 -7.31 0.15
C GLY A 151 -16.17 -6.13 -0.80
N ILE A 152 -15.96 -6.30 -2.11
CA ILE A 152 -16.36 -5.36 -3.15
C ILE A 152 -17.75 -5.76 -3.70
N SER A 153 -18.64 -4.78 -3.91
CA SER A 153 -19.95 -5.02 -4.53
C SER A 153 -19.80 -5.12 -6.04
N SER A 154 -20.56 -6.02 -6.68
CA SER A 154 -20.60 -6.24 -8.13
C SER A 154 -20.88 -4.97 -8.93
N LYS A 155 -21.60 -4.00 -8.36
CA LYS A 155 -21.85 -2.69 -8.99
C LYS A 155 -20.59 -1.90 -9.34
N TYR A 156 -19.40 -2.27 -8.82
CA TYR A 156 -18.12 -1.62 -9.12
C TYR A 156 -17.28 -2.41 -10.13
N ASN A 157 -17.74 -3.58 -10.62
CA ASN A 157 -16.98 -4.42 -11.55
C ASN A 157 -16.58 -3.67 -12.82
N PHE A 158 -17.46 -2.78 -13.33
CA PHE A 158 -17.22 -2.02 -14.56
C PHE A 158 -15.97 -1.09 -14.48
N LYS A 159 -15.54 -0.73 -13.29
CA LYS A 159 -14.36 0.12 -13.07
C LYS A 159 -13.22 -0.59 -12.32
N THR A 160 -13.36 -1.89 -12.08
CA THR A 160 -12.35 -2.72 -11.43
C THR A 160 -11.45 -3.37 -12.48
N VAL A 161 -10.15 -3.21 -12.35
CA VAL A 161 -9.14 -3.73 -13.27
C VAL A 161 -8.09 -4.50 -12.49
N GLN A 162 -7.85 -5.76 -12.87
CA GLN A 162 -6.75 -6.54 -12.30
C GLN A 162 -5.43 -6.12 -12.94
N VAL A 163 -4.46 -5.73 -12.12
CA VAL A 163 -3.13 -5.30 -12.54
C VAL A 163 -2.00 -6.13 -11.91
N GLY A 164 -2.33 -7.01 -10.97
CA GLY A 164 -1.34 -7.77 -10.22
C GLY A 164 -0.65 -6.94 -9.13
N ASN A 165 0.41 -7.52 -8.56
CA ASN A 165 1.21 -6.85 -7.54
C ASN A 165 2.22 -5.88 -8.16
N ILE A 166 2.27 -4.65 -7.63
CA ILE A 166 3.25 -3.65 -8.05
C ILE A 166 4.56 -3.90 -7.30
N ILE A 167 5.46 -4.65 -7.92
CA ILE A 167 6.76 -5.03 -7.36
C ILE A 167 7.91 -4.38 -8.11
N LYS A 168 9.13 -4.47 -7.55
CA LYS A 168 10.34 -3.94 -8.19
C LYS A 168 10.67 -4.71 -9.47
N ARG A 169 11.14 -4.00 -10.50
CA ARG A 169 11.57 -4.63 -11.76
C ARG A 169 12.69 -5.65 -11.56
N GLU A 170 13.61 -5.38 -10.65
CA GLU A 170 14.71 -6.31 -10.34
C GLU A 170 14.19 -7.68 -9.88
N ILE A 171 13.05 -7.70 -9.14
CA ILE A 171 12.42 -8.94 -8.69
C ILE A 171 11.73 -9.66 -9.87
N ILE A 172 11.10 -8.90 -10.79
CA ILE A 172 10.43 -9.49 -11.97
C ILE A 172 11.44 -10.15 -12.90
N ASN A 173 12.60 -9.50 -13.07
CA ASN A 173 13.65 -9.96 -13.97
C ASN A 173 14.61 -10.97 -13.33
N PHE A 174 14.41 -11.30 -12.05
CA PHE A 174 15.24 -12.25 -11.34
C PHE A 174 14.91 -13.67 -11.81
N SER A 175 15.80 -14.27 -12.62
CA SER A 175 15.74 -15.69 -12.96
C SER A 175 16.45 -16.49 -11.88
N LEU A 176 15.72 -17.38 -11.22
CA LEU A 176 16.30 -18.37 -10.33
C LEU A 176 16.88 -19.52 -11.17
N ASP A 177 18.20 -19.68 -11.10
CA ASP A 177 18.84 -20.91 -11.50
C ASP A 177 18.59 -21.93 -10.37
N LEU A 178 17.47 -22.63 -10.47
CA LEU A 178 17.06 -23.63 -9.47
C LEU A 178 17.90 -24.91 -9.66
N ARG A 179 19.14 -24.87 -9.21
CA ARG A 179 19.88 -26.13 -8.95
C ARG A 179 19.34 -26.70 -7.64
N ILE A 180 18.38 -27.60 -7.74
CA ILE A 180 17.87 -28.36 -6.60
C ILE A 180 18.94 -29.40 -6.22
N GLU A 181 19.80 -29.06 -5.27
CA GLU A 181 20.60 -30.05 -4.57
C GLU A 181 19.67 -30.88 -3.67
N LYS A 182 19.43 -32.11 -4.06
CA LYS A 182 18.43 -33.03 -3.48
C LYS A 182 18.69 -33.47 -2.03
N LYS A 183 19.74 -33.02 -1.35
CA LYS A 183 20.15 -33.54 -0.05
C LYS A 183 19.59 -32.79 1.17
N GLU A 184 19.12 -31.57 1.03
CA GLU A 184 18.67 -30.78 2.15
C GLU A 184 17.50 -29.85 1.75
N LEU A 185 16.42 -29.87 2.52
CA LEU A 185 15.29 -28.95 2.31
C LEU A 185 15.62 -27.58 2.90
N LYS A 186 15.89 -26.58 2.06
CA LYS A 186 16.12 -25.19 2.48
C LYS A 186 14.79 -24.43 2.57
N ILE A 187 14.42 -23.99 3.76
CA ILE A 187 13.17 -23.28 4.02
C ILE A 187 13.49 -21.86 4.43
N LEU A 188 13.06 -20.87 3.63
CA LEU A 188 13.11 -19.46 3.98
C LEU A 188 11.81 -19.05 4.67
N VAL A 189 11.90 -18.60 5.92
CA VAL A 189 10.75 -18.12 6.69
C VAL A 189 10.70 -16.60 6.64
N LEU A 190 9.70 -16.04 5.96
CA LEU A 190 9.49 -14.60 5.88
C LEU A 190 8.21 -14.21 6.62
N GLY A 191 8.36 -13.41 7.67
CA GLY A 191 7.25 -12.86 8.43
C GLY A 191 7.10 -11.34 8.22
N GLY A 192 5.89 -10.87 7.92
CA GLY A 192 5.58 -9.45 8.06
C GLY A 192 5.46 -9.07 9.55
N SER A 193 5.37 -7.76 9.84
CA SER A 193 5.37 -7.21 11.21
C SER A 193 4.31 -7.79 12.17
N GLN A 194 3.24 -8.41 11.65
CA GLN A 194 2.19 -9.04 12.45
C GLN A 194 2.21 -10.58 12.42
N ALA A 195 2.83 -11.18 11.41
CA ALA A 195 2.89 -12.64 11.25
C ALA A 195 4.06 -13.28 12.01
N ALA A 196 5.11 -12.53 12.36
CA ALA A 196 6.31 -13.03 13.01
C ALA A 196 6.02 -13.77 14.32
N LYS A 197 5.05 -13.33 15.12
CA LYS A 197 4.70 -13.96 16.40
C LYS A 197 4.16 -15.37 16.22
N ILE A 198 3.20 -15.57 15.31
CA ILE A 198 2.60 -16.90 15.07
C ILE A 198 3.63 -17.88 14.49
N PHE A 199 4.54 -17.41 13.64
CA PHE A 199 5.63 -18.25 13.12
C PHE A 199 6.59 -18.67 14.22
N ALA A 200 6.95 -17.77 15.14
CA ALA A 200 7.81 -18.09 16.28
C ALA A 200 7.18 -19.12 17.23
N GLU A 201 5.86 -19.16 17.37
CA GLU A 201 5.14 -20.11 18.23
C GLU A 201 4.94 -21.49 17.57
N ILE A 202 4.70 -21.53 16.26
CA ILE A 202 4.29 -22.77 15.57
C ILE A 202 5.47 -23.45 14.88
N LEU A 203 6.33 -22.72 14.19
CA LEU A 203 7.36 -23.33 13.33
C LEU A 203 8.39 -24.16 14.08
N PRO A 204 8.87 -23.78 15.28
CA PRO A 204 9.84 -24.62 16.01
C PRO A 204 9.30 -26.03 16.30
N LYS A 205 8.01 -26.13 16.63
CA LYS A 205 7.36 -27.43 16.89
C LYS A 205 7.25 -28.28 15.63
N ILE A 206 6.96 -27.65 14.48
CA ILE A 206 6.89 -28.35 13.18
C ILE A 206 8.27 -28.84 12.78
N PHE A 207 9.28 -27.97 12.86
CA PHE A 207 10.65 -28.32 12.46
C PHE A 207 11.23 -29.44 13.33
N LYS A 208 10.94 -29.43 14.64
CA LYS A 208 11.31 -30.55 15.53
C LYS A 208 10.71 -31.86 15.05
N LYS A 209 9.41 -31.90 14.73
CA LYS A 209 8.77 -33.10 14.18
C LYS A 209 9.39 -33.58 12.88
N CYS A 210 9.76 -32.66 11.98
CA CYS A 210 10.44 -33.02 10.74
C CYS A 210 11.82 -33.63 11.01
N SER A 211 12.58 -33.05 11.95
CA SER A 211 13.87 -33.61 12.38
C SER A 211 13.71 -35.00 12.99
N ASP A 212 12.70 -35.22 13.84
CA ASP A 212 12.39 -36.51 14.46
C ASP A 212 12.02 -37.57 13.41
N LEU A 213 11.51 -37.18 12.25
CA LEU A 213 11.21 -38.02 11.08
C LEU A 213 12.42 -38.21 10.14
N GLY A 214 13.60 -37.73 10.50
CA GLY A 214 14.82 -37.86 9.71
C GLY A 214 14.89 -36.95 8.47
N ILE A 215 14.02 -35.91 8.39
CA ILE A 215 14.04 -34.95 7.28
C ILE A 215 15.08 -33.87 7.59
N SER A 216 16.14 -33.81 6.78
CA SER A 216 17.16 -32.73 6.90
C SER A 216 16.61 -31.43 6.39
N ILE A 217 16.49 -30.40 7.28
CA ILE A 217 15.95 -29.08 6.99
C ILE A 217 16.97 -28.03 7.38
N LYS A 218 17.25 -27.11 6.47
CA LYS A 218 17.96 -25.85 6.75
C LYS A 218 16.98 -24.69 6.75
N ILE A 219 16.88 -24.00 7.88
CA ILE A 219 15.99 -22.84 8.07
C ILE A 219 16.83 -21.56 7.88
N ILE A 220 16.29 -20.62 7.12
CA ILE A 220 16.91 -19.33 6.81
C ILE A 220 15.95 -18.21 7.27
#